data_8964ff7bf5907992d6da43e3cdc19464
#
_entry.id   8964ff7bf5907992d6da43e3cdc19464
#
_cell.length_a   1.000
_cell.length_b   1.000
_cell.length_c   1.000
_cell.angle_alpha   90.00
_cell.angle_beta   90.00
_cell.angle_gamma   90.00
#
_symmetry.space_group_name_H-M   'P 1'
#
loop_
_entity.id
_entity.type
_entity.pdbx_description
1 polymer ?
#
loop_
_entity_poly.entity_id
_entity_poly.type
_entity_poly.pdbx_seq_one_letter_code
_entity_poly.pdbx_strand_id
1 'polypeptide(L)'
;MSKVWFITGASRGFGREWSLAALERGDSVAATARDTAALGDLVAQFGDRVLPLALDVTDRAGCFEAIAAAVARFGRLDVVVNNAGYGQFGMVEELSEAEARSQIETNLFGALWVTQAALPQMRAQGSGHLIQVSSIGGISAFAGIGIYHASKWALEGMSQALALELGVTAEGGALAVTDAIHRRLVELKRDGRGVVVLL
;
A
#
# COMPACT_ATOMS: atom_id res chain seq x y z
N MET A 1 18.13 -9.52 9.07
CA MET A 1 17.46 -10.35 8.05
C MET A 1 16.86 -9.42 7.01
N SER A 2 16.93 -9.79 5.72
CA SER A 2 16.23 -9.06 4.67
C SER A 2 14.72 -9.18 4.86
N LYS A 3 13.98 -8.11 4.55
CA LYS A 3 12.52 -8.07 4.65
C LYS A 3 11.89 -8.40 3.29
N VAL A 4 10.65 -8.86 3.32
CA VAL A 4 9.82 -9.05 2.15
C VAL A 4 8.74 -7.98 2.12
N TRP A 5 8.70 -7.24 1.03
CA TRP A 5 7.74 -6.17 0.77
C TRP A 5 6.73 -6.60 -0.28
N PHE A 6 5.49 -6.22 -0.08
CA PHE A 6 4.44 -6.25 -1.10
C PHE A 6 3.98 -4.82 -1.36
N ILE A 7 4.13 -4.32 -2.59
CA ILE A 7 3.87 -2.92 -2.90
C ILE A 7 2.88 -2.84 -4.05
N THR A 8 1.71 -2.21 -3.81
CA THR A 8 0.73 -1.98 -4.87
C THR A 8 1.04 -0.72 -5.65
N GLY A 9 0.82 -0.77 -6.99
CA GLY A 9 1.08 0.37 -7.87
C GLY A 9 2.57 0.73 -7.99
N ALA A 10 3.43 -0.29 -8.13
CA ALA A 10 4.89 -0.16 -8.15
C ALA A 10 5.48 0.26 -9.50
N SER A 11 4.67 0.49 -10.54
CA SER A 11 5.16 0.85 -11.88
C SER A 11 5.72 2.27 -11.99
N ARG A 12 5.29 3.19 -11.12
CA ARG A 12 5.69 4.61 -11.15
C ARG A 12 5.50 5.29 -9.79
N GLY A 13 6.01 6.53 -9.68
CA GLY A 13 5.83 7.36 -8.49
C GLY A 13 6.34 6.70 -7.22
N PHE A 14 5.68 6.97 -6.09
CA PHE A 14 6.14 6.50 -4.78
C PHE A 14 6.28 4.98 -4.68
N GLY A 15 5.34 4.20 -5.24
CA GLY A 15 5.43 2.75 -5.21
C GLY A 15 6.72 2.22 -5.87
N ARG A 16 7.15 2.87 -6.97
CA ARG A 16 8.42 2.54 -7.62
C ARG A 16 9.61 2.93 -6.76
N GLU A 17 9.64 4.16 -6.22
CA GLU A 17 10.73 4.65 -5.39
C GLU A 17 10.90 3.80 -4.13
N TRP A 18 9.81 3.39 -3.48
CA TRP A 18 9.89 2.50 -2.32
C TRP A 18 10.35 1.10 -2.68
N SER A 19 9.96 0.60 -3.87
CA SER A 19 10.48 -0.68 -4.38
C SER A 19 11.99 -0.63 -4.57
N LEU A 20 12.50 0.42 -5.23
CA LEU A 20 13.94 0.65 -5.39
C LEU A 20 14.65 0.74 -4.05
N ALA A 21 14.16 1.58 -3.13
CA ALA A 21 14.78 1.77 -1.82
C ALA A 21 14.81 0.48 -0.98
N ALA A 22 13.78 -0.37 -1.07
CA ALA A 22 13.77 -1.68 -0.41
C ALA A 22 14.82 -2.62 -1.02
N LEU A 23 14.87 -2.70 -2.36
CA LEU A 23 15.79 -3.57 -3.09
C LEU A 23 17.26 -3.16 -2.90
N GLU A 24 17.56 -1.86 -2.88
CA GLU A 24 18.91 -1.33 -2.62
C GLU A 24 19.40 -1.67 -1.21
N ARG A 25 18.51 -1.77 -0.23
CA ARG A 25 18.84 -2.25 1.12
C ARG A 25 19.05 -3.76 1.22
N GLY A 26 18.84 -4.50 0.15
CA GLY A 26 18.95 -5.96 0.14
C GLY A 26 17.68 -6.70 0.51
N ASP A 27 16.53 -6.01 0.57
CA ASP A 27 15.22 -6.61 0.80
C ASP A 27 14.68 -7.25 -0.51
N SER A 28 13.61 -8.03 -0.42
CA SER A 28 12.88 -8.60 -1.56
C SER A 28 11.54 -7.89 -1.74
N VAL A 29 11.09 -7.73 -2.98
CA VAL A 29 9.86 -6.99 -3.29
C VAL A 29 8.96 -7.79 -4.23
N ALA A 30 7.74 -8.06 -3.81
CA ALA A 30 6.63 -8.37 -4.69
C ALA A 30 6.04 -7.05 -5.19
N ALA A 31 6.41 -6.65 -6.39
CA ALA A 31 6.00 -5.41 -7.01
C ALA A 31 4.78 -5.64 -7.90
N THR A 32 3.69 -4.89 -7.66
CA THR A 32 2.48 -5.08 -8.46
C THR A 32 2.17 -3.90 -9.36
N ALA A 33 1.69 -4.21 -10.54
CA ALA A 33 1.19 -3.24 -11.52
C ALA A 33 0.12 -3.90 -12.39
N ARG A 34 -0.75 -3.12 -13.03
CA ARG A 34 -1.70 -3.65 -14.02
C ARG A 34 -1.00 -4.20 -15.26
N ASP A 35 0.12 -3.60 -15.63
CA ASP A 35 1.02 -4.07 -16.68
C ASP A 35 2.41 -4.35 -16.07
N THR A 36 2.79 -5.61 -16.04
CA THR A 36 4.10 -6.04 -15.48
C THR A 36 5.29 -5.64 -16.34
N ALA A 37 5.09 -5.32 -17.63
CA ALA A 37 6.18 -4.82 -18.49
C ALA A 37 6.81 -3.54 -17.90
N ALA A 38 6.01 -2.72 -17.20
CA ALA A 38 6.47 -1.52 -16.50
C ALA A 38 7.39 -1.78 -15.28
N LEU A 39 7.58 -3.05 -14.90
CA LEU A 39 8.46 -3.49 -13.80
C LEU A 39 9.73 -4.18 -14.33
N GLY A 40 9.90 -4.26 -15.65
CA GLY A 40 10.96 -5.02 -16.28
C GLY A 40 12.38 -4.57 -15.91
N ASP A 41 12.59 -3.29 -15.72
CA ASP A 41 13.86 -2.73 -15.29
C ASP A 41 14.22 -3.08 -13.83
N LEU A 42 13.23 -3.13 -12.92
CA LEU A 42 13.46 -3.64 -11.56
C LEU A 42 13.89 -5.10 -11.59
N VAL A 43 13.24 -5.91 -12.41
CA VAL A 43 13.61 -7.34 -12.58
C VAL A 43 15.00 -7.45 -13.18
N ALA A 44 15.33 -6.67 -14.21
CA ALA A 44 16.64 -6.69 -14.85
C ALA A 44 17.78 -6.29 -13.89
N GLN A 45 17.53 -5.33 -13.01
CA GLN A 45 18.53 -4.82 -12.08
C GLN A 45 18.69 -5.69 -10.82
N PHE A 46 17.63 -6.27 -10.30
CA PHE A 46 17.64 -6.92 -8.98
C PHE A 46 17.34 -8.43 -9.01
N GLY A 47 17.01 -8.97 -10.19
CA GLY A 47 16.83 -10.41 -10.40
C GLY A 47 15.82 -11.07 -9.47
N ASP A 48 16.22 -12.16 -8.86
CA ASP A 48 15.38 -13.01 -7.99
C ASP A 48 14.78 -12.32 -6.76
N ARG A 49 15.23 -11.14 -6.43
CA ARG A 49 14.68 -10.34 -5.33
C ARG A 49 13.42 -9.57 -5.71
N VAL A 50 13.05 -9.55 -6.99
CA VAL A 50 11.82 -8.93 -7.47
C VAL A 50 10.86 -10.01 -7.96
N LEU A 51 9.63 -9.98 -7.47
CA LEU A 51 8.52 -10.74 -8.02
C LEU A 51 7.55 -9.75 -8.68
N PRO A 52 7.55 -9.62 -10.01
CA PRO A 52 6.57 -8.80 -10.70
C PRO A 52 5.23 -9.52 -10.75
N LEU A 53 4.14 -8.86 -10.33
CA LEU A 53 2.80 -9.42 -10.32
C LEU A 53 1.82 -8.49 -11.05
N ALA A 54 1.04 -9.07 -11.96
CA ALA A 54 -0.09 -8.36 -12.54
C ALA A 54 -1.20 -8.24 -11.51
N LEU A 55 -1.64 -7.01 -11.21
CA LEU A 55 -2.71 -6.78 -10.24
C LEU A 55 -3.47 -5.49 -10.55
N ASP A 56 -4.77 -5.61 -10.73
CA ASP A 56 -5.72 -4.53 -10.49
C ASP A 56 -6.28 -4.69 -9.07
N VAL A 57 -6.06 -3.71 -8.20
CA VAL A 57 -6.49 -3.78 -6.79
C VAL A 57 -8.02 -3.79 -6.64
N THR A 58 -8.77 -3.45 -7.67
CA THR A 58 -10.23 -3.55 -7.67
C THR A 58 -10.72 -5.01 -7.82
N ASP A 59 -9.85 -5.90 -8.30
CA ASP A 59 -10.12 -7.34 -8.31
C ASP A 59 -9.75 -7.96 -6.95
N ARG A 60 -10.78 -8.25 -6.15
CA ARG A 60 -10.59 -8.87 -4.83
C ARG A 60 -9.90 -10.23 -4.91
N ALA A 61 -10.28 -11.08 -5.85
CA ALA A 61 -9.68 -12.42 -6.00
C ALA A 61 -8.20 -12.30 -6.38
N GLY A 62 -7.90 -11.44 -7.36
CA GLY A 62 -6.52 -11.13 -7.76
C GLY A 62 -5.66 -10.59 -6.61
N CYS A 63 -6.21 -9.81 -5.67
CA CYS A 63 -5.49 -9.37 -4.48
C CYS A 63 -5.06 -10.54 -3.59
N PHE A 64 -5.94 -11.51 -3.37
CA PHE A 64 -5.64 -12.71 -2.57
C PHE A 64 -4.62 -13.60 -3.26
N GLU A 65 -4.75 -13.81 -4.58
CA GLU A 65 -3.80 -14.58 -5.38
C GLU A 65 -2.41 -13.93 -5.39
N ALA A 66 -2.32 -12.63 -5.56
CA ALA A 66 -1.05 -11.91 -5.55
C ALA A 66 -0.32 -11.99 -4.20
N ILE A 67 -1.03 -11.87 -3.08
CA ILE A 67 -0.46 -12.06 -1.75
C ILE A 67 0.00 -13.50 -1.56
N ALA A 68 -0.81 -14.48 -1.96
CA ALA A 68 -0.43 -15.90 -1.88
C ALA A 68 0.82 -16.21 -2.72
N ALA A 69 0.94 -15.64 -3.92
CA ALA A 69 2.12 -15.77 -4.77
C ALA A 69 3.37 -15.17 -4.12
N ALA A 70 3.26 -14.00 -3.48
CA ALA A 70 4.37 -13.38 -2.77
C ALA A 70 4.83 -14.24 -1.58
N VAL A 71 3.90 -14.79 -0.81
CA VAL A 71 4.20 -15.70 0.31
C VAL A 71 4.82 -17.00 -0.20
N ALA A 72 4.28 -17.59 -1.27
CA ALA A 72 4.84 -18.81 -1.86
C ALA A 72 6.29 -18.61 -2.37
N ARG A 73 6.59 -17.44 -2.94
CA ARG A 73 7.92 -17.11 -3.47
C ARG A 73 8.95 -16.83 -2.40
N PHE A 74 8.58 -16.08 -1.35
CA PHE A 74 9.54 -15.55 -0.38
C PHE A 74 9.40 -16.16 1.03
N GLY A 75 8.35 -16.96 1.29
CA GLY A 75 8.11 -17.64 2.56
C GLY A 75 7.61 -16.75 3.70
N ARG A 76 7.54 -15.44 3.50
CA ARG A 76 7.15 -14.45 4.50
C ARG A 76 6.60 -13.17 3.87
N LEU A 77 6.01 -12.32 4.71
CA LEU A 77 5.48 -11.02 4.31
C LEU A 77 5.68 -10.03 5.46
N ASP A 78 6.66 -9.14 5.33
CA ASP A 78 7.04 -8.23 6.42
C ASP A 78 6.38 -6.86 6.32
N VAL A 79 6.27 -6.35 5.11
CA VAL A 79 5.71 -5.01 4.86
C VAL A 79 4.75 -5.08 3.68
N VAL A 80 3.55 -4.56 3.87
CA VAL A 80 2.58 -4.34 2.78
C VAL A 80 2.34 -2.85 2.63
N VAL A 81 2.50 -2.35 1.41
CA VAL A 81 2.27 -0.94 1.08
C VAL A 81 1.08 -0.84 0.14
N ASN A 82 -0.04 -0.38 0.66
CA ASN A 82 -1.23 -0.04 -0.11
C ASN A 82 -1.05 1.36 -0.71
N ASN A 83 -0.34 1.41 -1.85
CA ASN A 83 -0.01 2.64 -2.55
C ASN A 83 -0.87 2.86 -3.80
N ALA A 84 -1.40 1.81 -4.42
CA ALA A 84 -2.25 1.96 -5.60
C ALA A 84 -3.42 2.89 -5.32
N GLY A 85 -3.51 3.96 -6.10
CA GLY A 85 -4.52 4.98 -5.93
C GLY A 85 -4.33 6.15 -6.90
N TYR A 86 -5.34 6.97 -7.01
CA TYR A 86 -5.31 8.18 -7.83
C TYR A 86 -6.26 9.23 -7.23
N GLY A 87 -6.19 10.46 -7.71
CA GLY A 87 -7.12 11.53 -7.38
C GLY A 87 -8.07 11.82 -8.54
N GLN A 88 -9.37 11.71 -8.31
CA GLN A 88 -10.40 12.15 -9.24
C GLN A 88 -10.66 13.63 -9.00
N PHE A 89 -10.44 14.43 -10.03
CA PHE A 89 -10.73 15.87 -10.04
C PHE A 89 -12.12 16.14 -10.63
N GLY A 90 -12.83 17.07 -10.05
CA GLY A 90 -14.17 17.51 -10.43
C GLY A 90 -14.94 18.09 -9.25
N MET A 91 -15.84 19.02 -9.50
CA MET A 91 -16.78 19.49 -8.48
C MET A 91 -17.74 18.37 -8.12
N VAL A 92 -18.20 18.34 -6.87
CA VAL A 92 -19.06 17.24 -6.36
C VAL A 92 -20.31 17.08 -7.21
N GLU A 93 -20.88 18.18 -7.69
CA GLU A 93 -22.08 18.19 -8.57
C GLU A 93 -21.83 17.73 -10.00
N GLU A 94 -20.58 17.69 -10.44
CA GLU A 94 -20.18 17.32 -11.80
C GLU A 94 -19.76 15.84 -11.92
N LEU A 95 -19.48 15.18 -10.79
CA LEU A 95 -19.00 13.81 -10.78
C LEU A 95 -20.06 12.83 -11.28
N SER A 96 -19.70 12.03 -12.25
CA SER A 96 -20.50 10.88 -12.65
C SER A 96 -20.46 9.78 -11.58
N GLU A 97 -21.51 8.94 -11.55
CA GLU A 97 -21.53 7.75 -10.68
C GLU A 97 -20.32 6.85 -10.92
N ALA A 98 -19.92 6.65 -12.16
CA ALA A 98 -18.79 5.80 -12.52
C ALA A 98 -17.46 6.32 -11.95
N GLU A 99 -17.20 7.62 -12.04
CA GLU A 99 -16.01 8.26 -11.47
C GLU A 99 -15.98 8.14 -9.95
N ALA A 100 -17.10 8.44 -9.29
CA ALA A 100 -17.21 8.35 -7.86
C ALA A 100 -16.97 6.91 -7.35
N ARG A 101 -17.60 5.91 -7.99
CA ARG A 101 -17.41 4.50 -7.65
C ARG A 101 -15.97 4.05 -7.88
N SER A 102 -15.40 4.34 -9.05
CA SER A 102 -14.03 3.94 -9.39
C SER A 102 -12.99 4.50 -8.41
N GLN A 103 -13.20 5.74 -7.94
CA GLN A 103 -12.33 6.36 -6.94
C GLN A 103 -12.35 5.58 -5.62
N ILE A 104 -13.54 5.21 -5.13
CA ILE A 104 -13.72 4.45 -3.89
C ILE A 104 -13.23 3.01 -4.06
N GLU A 105 -13.55 2.35 -5.17
CA GLU A 105 -13.09 0.99 -5.47
C GLU A 105 -11.56 0.89 -5.42
N THR A 106 -10.86 1.82 -6.05
CA THR A 106 -9.40 1.77 -6.08
C THR A 106 -8.79 2.17 -4.74
N ASN A 107 -9.15 3.35 -4.21
CA ASN A 107 -8.43 3.96 -3.08
C ASN A 107 -8.78 3.36 -1.71
N LEU A 108 -10.00 2.82 -1.57
CA LEU A 108 -10.48 2.25 -0.32
C LEU A 108 -10.60 0.73 -0.39
N PHE A 109 -11.45 0.22 -1.29
CA PHE A 109 -11.68 -1.22 -1.35
C PHE A 109 -10.44 -1.99 -1.81
N GLY A 110 -9.66 -1.45 -2.76
CA GLY A 110 -8.39 -2.05 -3.15
C GLY A 110 -7.42 -2.23 -1.97
N ALA A 111 -7.29 -1.19 -1.14
CA ALA A 111 -6.47 -1.27 0.07
C ALA A 111 -7.05 -2.26 1.11
N LEU A 112 -8.38 -2.34 1.22
CA LEU A 112 -9.06 -3.30 2.10
C LEU A 112 -8.80 -4.74 1.66
N TRP A 113 -8.93 -5.06 0.36
CA TRP A 113 -8.73 -6.42 -0.14
C TRP A 113 -7.32 -6.93 0.06
N VAL A 114 -6.32 -6.11 -0.25
CA VAL A 114 -4.90 -6.43 -0.01
C VAL A 114 -4.62 -6.59 1.48
N THR A 115 -5.17 -5.71 2.32
CA THR A 115 -5.05 -5.82 3.78
C THR A 115 -5.64 -7.12 4.31
N GLN A 116 -6.87 -7.46 3.89
CA GLN A 116 -7.53 -8.73 4.27
C GLN A 116 -6.72 -9.95 3.84
N ALA A 117 -6.13 -9.92 2.65
CA ALA A 117 -5.32 -11.02 2.13
C ALA A 117 -4.00 -11.18 2.92
N ALA A 118 -3.38 -10.10 3.37
CA ALA A 118 -2.09 -10.10 4.06
C ALA A 118 -2.18 -10.49 5.55
N LEU A 119 -3.26 -10.11 6.22
CA LEU A 119 -3.41 -10.27 7.67
C LEU A 119 -3.25 -11.70 8.18
N PRO A 120 -3.81 -12.77 7.54
CA PRO A 120 -3.62 -14.13 8.00
C PRO A 120 -2.14 -14.54 8.08
N GLN A 121 -1.35 -14.18 7.06
CA GLN A 121 0.07 -14.46 7.02
C GLN A 121 0.84 -13.70 8.11
N MET A 122 0.59 -12.40 8.24
CA MET A 122 1.23 -11.57 9.27
C MET A 122 0.88 -12.02 10.69
N ARG A 123 -0.37 -12.44 10.90
CA ARG A 123 -0.81 -13.00 12.20
C ARG A 123 -0.12 -14.31 12.52
N ALA A 124 0.03 -15.21 11.53
CA ALA A 124 0.76 -16.47 11.70
C ALA A 124 2.26 -16.25 11.99
N GLN A 125 2.86 -15.19 11.43
CA GLN A 125 4.24 -14.79 11.69
C GLN A 125 4.43 -14.11 13.04
N GLY A 126 3.37 -13.58 13.66
CA GLY A 126 3.43 -12.75 14.87
C GLY A 126 4.05 -11.37 14.62
N SER A 127 4.25 -10.98 13.37
CA SER A 127 4.86 -9.70 13.00
C SER A 127 4.46 -9.26 11.59
N GLY A 128 4.44 -7.95 11.34
CA GLY A 128 4.15 -7.35 10.04
C GLY A 128 3.91 -5.85 10.14
N HIS A 129 4.00 -5.16 9.02
CA HIS A 129 3.71 -3.74 8.91
C HIS A 129 2.77 -3.50 7.74
N LEU A 130 1.63 -2.86 8.00
CA LEU A 130 0.70 -2.40 6.98
C LEU A 130 0.87 -0.89 6.81
N ILE A 131 1.23 -0.45 5.62
CA ILE A 131 1.39 0.96 5.27
C ILE A 131 0.26 1.35 4.34
N GLN A 132 -0.62 2.23 4.80
CA GLN A 132 -1.71 2.79 4.02
C GLN A 132 -1.30 4.16 3.51
N VAL A 133 -1.15 4.31 2.20
CA VAL A 133 -0.79 5.60 1.62
C VAL A 133 -2.01 6.51 1.59
N SER A 134 -2.09 7.37 2.59
CA SER A 134 -3.15 8.35 2.75
C SER A 134 -2.80 9.68 2.04
N SER A 135 -3.19 10.78 2.59
CA SER A 135 -2.97 12.12 2.04
C SER A 135 -3.32 13.16 3.11
N ILE A 136 -2.84 14.40 2.95
CA ILE A 136 -3.44 15.56 3.63
C ILE A 136 -4.94 15.61 3.40
N GLY A 137 -5.40 15.10 2.24
CA GLY A 137 -6.81 14.96 1.91
C GLY A 137 -7.60 13.95 2.75
N GLY A 138 -6.94 13.17 3.63
CA GLY A 138 -7.58 12.33 4.64
C GLY A 138 -7.89 13.04 5.96
N ILE A 139 -7.41 14.28 6.14
CA ILE A 139 -7.65 15.10 7.35
C ILE A 139 -8.11 16.52 7.05
N SER A 140 -7.97 16.99 5.80
CA SER A 140 -8.40 18.31 5.35
C SER A 140 -9.00 18.22 3.96
N ALA A 141 -9.98 19.04 3.64
CA ALA A 141 -10.68 19.03 2.36
C ALA A 141 -10.44 20.32 1.57
N PHE A 142 -10.35 20.16 0.24
CA PHE A 142 -10.19 21.25 -0.71
C PHE A 142 -11.25 21.13 -1.81
N ALA A 143 -11.65 22.24 -2.42
CA ALA A 143 -12.58 22.24 -3.53
C ALA A 143 -12.04 21.49 -4.75
N GLY A 144 -12.92 20.88 -5.53
CA GLY A 144 -12.57 20.22 -6.81
C GLY A 144 -11.95 18.83 -6.68
N ILE A 145 -11.89 18.24 -5.48
CA ILE A 145 -11.32 16.90 -5.26
C ILE A 145 -12.08 16.12 -4.15
N GLY A 146 -13.36 16.42 -4.00
CA GLY A 146 -14.18 15.94 -2.86
C GLY A 146 -14.25 14.43 -2.72
N ILE A 147 -14.45 13.68 -3.82
CA ILE A 147 -14.55 12.22 -3.75
C ILE A 147 -13.19 11.55 -3.41
N TYR A 148 -12.08 12.14 -3.83
CA TYR A 148 -10.76 11.71 -3.38
C TYR A 148 -10.59 11.88 -1.87
N HIS A 149 -10.97 13.06 -1.33
CA HIS A 149 -10.95 13.27 0.11
C HIS A 149 -11.79 12.23 0.84
N ALA A 150 -13.03 11.99 0.39
CA ALA A 150 -13.89 10.96 0.97
C ALA A 150 -13.19 9.59 1.01
N SER A 151 -12.50 9.19 -0.06
CA SER A 151 -11.76 7.93 -0.11
C SER A 151 -10.61 7.88 0.91
N LYS A 152 -9.90 8.99 1.09
CA LYS A 152 -8.76 9.06 2.04
C LYS A 152 -9.22 9.17 3.49
N TRP A 153 -10.29 9.91 3.79
CA TRP A 153 -10.92 9.91 5.12
C TRP A 153 -11.43 8.52 5.52
N ALA A 154 -12.04 7.80 4.58
CA ALA A 154 -12.49 6.43 4.83
C ALA A 154 -11.30 5.48 5.09
N LEU A 155 -10.20 5.63 4.35
CA LEU A 155 -8.96 4.86 4.56
C LEU A 155 -8.35 5.13 5.94
N GLU A 156 -8.33 6.40 6.41
CA GLU A 156 -7.88 6.78 7.75
C GLU A 156 -8.72 6.09 8.83
N GLY A 157 -10.05 6.21 8.75
CA GLY A 157 -10.95 5.58 9.73
C GLY A 157 -10.83 4.06 9.76
N MET A 158 -10.76 3.41 8.61
CA MET A 158 -10.54 1.97 8.50
C MET A 158 -9.21 1.55 9.15
N SER A 159 -8.15 2.31 8.91
CA SER A 159 -6.83 1.99 9.41
C SER A 159 -6.71 2.16 10.93
N GLN A 160 -7.34 3.19 11.49
CA GLN A 160 -7.41 3.38 12.94
C GLN A 160 -8.19 2.26 13.63
N ALA A 161 -9.34 1.86 13.07
CA ALA A 161 -10.12 0.73 13.58
C ALA A 161 -9.30 -0.57 13.55
N LEU A 162 -8.63 -0.85 12.43
CA LEU A 162 -7.77 -2.03 12.27
C LEU A 162 -6.64 -2.06 13.31
N ALA A 163 -6.01 -0.93 13.60
CA ALA A 163 -4.96 -0.86 14.61
C ALA A 163 -5.47 -1.26 16.00
N LEU A 164 -6.68 -0.80 16.37
CA LEU A 164 -7.34 -1.19 17.64
C LEU A 164 -7.67 -2.69 17.65
N GLU A 165 -8.20 -3.23 16.56
CA GLU A 165 -8.52 -4.65 16.42
C GLU A 165 -7.30 -5.57 16.55
N LEU A 166 -6.16 -5.10 16.09
CA LEU A 166 -4.89 -5.84 16.16
C LEU A 166 -4.13 -5.62 17.48
N GLY A 167 -4.58 -4.70 18.34
CA GLY A 167 -3.88 -4.32 19.57
C GLY A 167 -2.52 -3.68 19.32
N VAL A 168 -2.36 -2.99 18.18
CA VAL A 168 -1.12 -2.31 17.79
C VAL A 168 -1.32 -0.80 17.77
N THR A 169 -0.22 -0.04 17.79
CA THR A 169 -0.28 1.41 17.62
C THR A 169 -0.58 1.78 16.18
N ALA A 170 -1.58 2.64 15.97
CA ALA A 170 -1.69 3.39 14.72
C ALA A 170 -0.72 4.58 14.83
N GLU A 171 0.32 4.56 14.03
CA GLU A 171 1.20 5.71 13.88
C GLU A 171 0.84 6.42 12.57
N GLY A 172 0.43 7.67 12.66
CA GLY A 172 0.15 8.47 11.48
C GLY A 172 -0.69 9.69 11.79
N GLY A 173 -0.69 10.52 10.92
CA GLY A 173 -1.36 11.75 10.63
C GLY A 173 -0.71 12.24 9.38
N ALA A 174 -1.41 12.91 8.48
CA ALA A 174 -0.84 13.35 7.21
C ALA A 174 0.44 14.16 7.43
N LEU A 175 1.54 13.46 7.54
CA LEU A 175 2.87 14.05 7.54
C LEU A 175 3.26 14.34 6.11
N ALA A 176 3.75 15.54 5.89
CA ALA A 176 4.27 15.99 4.62
C ALA A 176 5.18 14.92 3.99
N VAL A 177 4.73 14.47 2.84
CA VAL A 177 5.33 13.41 2.04
C VAL A 177 6.65 13.92 1.47
N THR A 178 7.79 13.73 2.15
CA THR A 178 9.09 13.79 1.50
C THR A 178 10.16 13.02 2.28
N ASP A 179 10.95 13.65 3.12
CA ASP A 179 12.08 13.01 3.80
C ASP A 179 11.69 12.25 5.08
N ALA A 180 10.53 12.57 5.66
CA ALA A 180 10.07 11.95 6.89
C ALA A 180 9.66 10.47 6.68
N ILE A 181 9.05 10.14 5.54
CA ILE A 181 8.67 8.77 5.18
C ILE A 181 9.92 7.88 5.05
N HIS A 182 10.94 8.38 4.39
CA HIS A 182 12.18 7.63 4.21
C HIS A 182 12.85 7.34 5.57
N ARG A 183 12.91 8.32 6.45
CA ARG A 183 13.46 8.19 7.81
C ARG A 183 12.62 7.25 8.67
N ARG A 184 11.28 7.34 8.62
CA ARG A 184 10.37 6.52 9.42
C ARG A 184 10.36 5.06 8.99
N LEU A 185 10.39 4.76 7.68
CA LEU A 185 10.54 3.39 7.17
C LEU A 185 11.88 2.76 7.61
N VAL A 186 12.90 3.56 7.83
CA VAL A 186 14.21 3.13 8.36
C VAL A 186 14.13 2.87 9.87
N GLU A 187 13.39 3.68 10.63
CA GLU A 187 13.23 3.53 12.09
C GLU A 187 12.34 2.34 12.48
N LEU A 188 11.28 2.04 11.74
CA LEU A 188 10.42 0.85 11.92
C LEU A 188 11.18 -0.48 11.84
N LYS A 189 12.46 -0.42 11.50
CA LYS A 189 13.38 -1.55 11.50
C LYS A 189 13.68 -2.09 12.91
N ARG A 190 13.36 -1.37 13.99
CA ARG A 190 13.89 -1.67 15.34
C ARG A 190 13.00 -2.53 16.23
N ASP A 191 11.68 -2.47 16.15
CA ASP A 191 10.84 -2.91 17.29
C ASP A 191 10.02 -4.20 17.10
N GLY A 192 10.03 -4.85 15.94
CA GLY A 192 9.40 -6.19 15.74
C GLY A 192 7.89 -6.29 15.98
N ARG A 193 7.22 -5.21 16.38
CA ARG A 193 5.78 -5.16 16.60
C ARG A 193 5.05 -4.79 15.32
N GLY A 194 3.86 -5.36 15.08
CA GLY A 194 3.01 -4.97 13.97
C GLY A 194 2.58 -3.51 14.11
N VAL A 195 2.68 -2.75 13.01
CA VAL A 195 2.30 -1.33 12.96
C VAL A 195 1.45 -1.09 11.73
N VAL A 196 0.34 -0.36 11.91
CA VAL A 196 -0.40 0.24 10.79
C VAL A 196 0.08 1.68 10.66
N VAL A 197 0.71 2.01 9.53
CA VAL A 197 1.20 3.35 9.26
C VAL A 197 0.28 4.03 8.26
N LEU A 198 -0.16 5.23 8.61
CA LEU A 198 -0.90 6.14 7.74
C LEU A 198 0.07 7.22 7.23
N LEU A 199 0.21 7.33 5.94
CA LEU A 199 1.11 8.30 5.29
C LEU A 199 0.32 9.31 4.46
#